data_5e8af7c192130220ca7e27357d401b46
#
_entry.id   5e8af7c192130220ca7e27357d401b46
#
_cell.length_a   1.000
_cell.length_b   1.000
_cell.length_c   1.000
_cell.angle_alpha   90.00
_cell.angle_beta   90.00
_cell.angle_gamma   90.00
#
_symmetry.space_group_name_H-M   'P 1'
#
loop_
_entity.id
_entity.type
_entity.pdbx_description
1 polymer ?
#
loop_
_entity_poly.entity_id
_entity_poly.type
_entity_poly.pdbx_seq_one_letter_code
_entity_poly.pdbx_strand_id
1 'polypeptide(L)'
;GEKIKITFPSSEGSVALVSIENGKTVKDIFRVPTSAGSTSFEIDANSEMCPNIYVNVSLIQPHKNRNNDKPIRLYGVLNINIDDPNLRLTPKIDMAQELRPSQDFTVSVSEKDGKPMTYSIAIVDEGLLSLTSFKTPNPFPAFYAREALGVKTWDFYDDVIGAFGGRLEKAFAVGGDESLEPEENRKSDRFTPVVIFK
;
A
#
# COMPACT_ATOMS: atom_id res chain seq x y z
N GLY A 1 10.20 9.65 -13.11
CA GLY A 1 9.41 8.50 -12.67
C GLY A 1 8.23 8.25 -13.59
N GLU A 2 7.68 7.07 -13.52
CA GLU A 2 6.44 6.76 -14.22
C GLU A 2 5.24 7.40 -13.51
N LYS A 3 4.18 7.69 -14.28
CA LYS A 3 2.91 8.17 -13.73
C LYS A 3 1.98 7.00 -13.46
N ILE A 4 1.45 6.97 -12.25
CA ILE A 4 0.47 5.98 -11.83
C ILE A 4 -0.90 6.62 -11.92
N LYS A 5 -1.74 6.14 -12.84
CA LYS A 5 -3.12 6.59 -12.98
C LYS A 5 -4.06 5.71 -12.18
N ILE A 6 -4.82 6.32 -11.29
CA ILE A 6 -5.83 5.66 -10.46
C ILE A 6 -7.20 6.17 -10.89
N THR A 7 -8.13 5.22 -11.10
CA THR A 7 -9.50 5.51 -11.49
C THR A 7 -10.47 4.81 -10.54
N PHE A 8 -11.50 5.50 -10.10
CA PHE A 8 -12.53 4.97 -9.21
C PHE A 8 -13.92 5.44 -9.61
N PRO A 9 -14.98 4.67 -9.32
CA PRO A 9 -16.36 5.08 -9.55
C PRO A 9 -16.71 6.28 -8.68
N SER A 10 -17.44 7.23 -9.23
CA SER A 10 -17.80 8.45 -8.53
C SER A 10 -19.09 9.08 -9.03
N SER A 11 -19.65 9.97 -8.24
CA SER A 11 -20.79 10.81 -8.60
C SER A 11 -20.38 12.27 -8.63
N GLU A 12 -21.04 13.05 -9.47
CA GLU A 12 -20.79 14.47 -9.57
C GLU A 12 -21.09 15.18 -8.24
N GLY A 13 -20.28 16.18 -7.90
CA GLY A 13 -20.44 16.98 -6.69
C GLY A 13 -19.96 16.33 -5.41
N SER A 14 -19.38 15.12 -5.48
CA SER A 14 -18.72 14.48 -4.35
C SER A 14 -17.25 14.91 -4.25
N VAL A 15 -16.59 14.56 -3.17
CA VAL A 15 -15.15 14.81 -2.96
C VAL A 15 -14.50 13.52 -2.50
N ALA A 16 -13.43 13.13 -3.17
CA ALA A 16 -12.56 12.06 -2.70
C ALA A 16 -11.42 12.65 -1.87
N LEU A 17 -11.26 12.14 -0.66
CA LEU A 17 -10.06 12.33 0.14
C LEU A 17 -9.13 11.17 -0.18
N VAL A 18 -7.94 11.48 -0.68
CA VAL A 18 -6.93 10.50 -1.05
C VAL A 18 -5.76 10.63 -0.10
N SER A 19 -5.30 9.49 0.45
CA SER A 19 -4.01 9.41 1.14
C SER A 19 -3.09 8.41 0.44
N ILE A 20 -1.80 8.78 0.36
CA ILE A 20 -0.73 7.92 -0.11
C ILE A 20 0.09 7.52 1.11
N GLU A 21 0.19 6.22 1.36
CA GLU A 21 0.75 5.67 2.58
C GLU A 21 1.79 4.60 2.24
N ASN A 22 2.82 4.49 3.05
CA ASN A 22 3.70 3.33 3.05
C ASN A 22 3.47 2.49 4.34
N GLY A 23 4.32 1.50 4.60
CA GLY A 23 4.20 0.66 5.79
C GLY A 23 4.26 1.40 7.14
N LYS A 24 4.67 2.68 7.17
CA LYS A 24 4.94 3.42 8.42
C LYS A 24 4.27 4.78 8.51
N THR A 25 4.16 5.50 7.39
CA THR A 25 3.77 6.91 7.38
C THR A 25 2.81 7.24 6.25
N VAL A 26 2.03 8.29 6.45
CA VAL A 26 1.30 8.97 5.38
C VAL A 26 2.31 9.86 4.64
N LYS A 27 2.44 9.64 3.34
CA LYS A 27 3.34 10.41 2.47
C LYS A 27 2.67 11.66 1.92
N ASP A 28 1.40 11.56 1.58
CA ASP A 28 0.63 12.68 1.05
C ASP A 28 -0.86 12.51 1.33
N ILE A 29 -1.57 13.65 1.43
CA ILE A 29 -3.03 13.70 1.57
C ILE A 29 -3.56 14.85 0.73
N PHE A 30 -4.49 14.55 -0.17
CA PHE A 30 -5.10 15.58 -1.01
C PHE A 30 -6.57 15.26 -1.31
N ARG A 31 -7.27 16.25 -1.84
CA ARG A 31 -8.68 16.13 -2.23
C ARG A 31 -8.81 16.15 -3.74
N VAL A 32 -9.66 15.27 -4.27
CA VAL A 32 -9.98 15.18 -5.69
C VAL A 32 -11.47 15.48 -5.85
N PRO A 33 -11.85 16.56 -6.56
CA PRO A 33 -13.23 16.79 -6.94
C PRO A 33 -13.67 15.69 -7.91
N THR A 34 -14.91 15.22 -7.78
CA THR A 34 -15.37 14.07 -8.54
C THR A 34 -16.29 14.45 -9.70
N SER A 35 -16.22 13.64 -10.75
CA SER A 35 -17.08 13.71 -11.94
C SER A 35 -18.13 12.59 -11.92
N ALA A 36 -19.17 12.73 -12.72
CA ALA A 36 -20.16 11.68 -12.91
C ALA A 36 -19.56 10.43 -13.59
N GLY A 37 -19.88 9.26 -13.07
CA GLY A 37 -19.44 7.96 -13.57
C GLY A 37 -18.11 7.50 -13.01
N SER A 38 -17.02 8.20 -13.28
CA SER A 38 -15.69 7.88 -12.76
C SER A 38 -14.78 9.10 -12.66
N THR A 39 -13.87 9.06 -11.70
CA THR A 39 -12.84 10.07 -11.52
C THR A 39 -11.46 9.42 -11.57
N SER A 40 -10.50 10.11 -12.16
CA SER A 40 -9.12 9.68 -12.23
C SER A 40 -8.19 10.75 -11.69
N PHE A 41 -7.08 10.33 -11.10
CA PHE A 41 -5.95 11.19 -10.74
C PHE A 41 -4.63 10.48 -11.00
N GLU A 42 -3.54 11.22 -11.03
CA GLU A 42 -2.20 10.68 -11.29
C GLU A 42 -1.29 10.96 -10.11
N ILE A 43 -0.37 10.04 -9.88
CA ILE A 43 0.69 10.12 -8.88
C ILE A 43 2.02 9.90 -9.61
N ASP A 44 3.01 10.73 -9.33
CA ASP A 44 4.37 10.52 -9.84
C ASP A 44 5.11 9.51 -8.95
N ALA A 45 5.47 8.36 -9.51
CA ALA A 45 6.25 7.36 -8.79
C ALA A 45 7.68 7.85 -8.52
N ASN A 46 8.18 7.62 -7.32
CA ASN A 46 9.55 7.94 -6.93
C ASN A 46 10.16 6.81 -6.07
N SER A 47 11.47 6.87 -5.88
CA SER A 47 12.23 5.83 -5.15
C SER A 47 11.82 5.66 -3.69
N GLU A 48 11.29 6.71 -3.05
CA GLU A 48 10.81 6.65 -1.66
C GLU A 48 9.52 5.84 -1.49
N MET A 49 8.85 5.56 -2.59
CA MET A 49 7.64 4.73 -2.61
C MET A 49 7.94 3.23 -2.71
N CYS A 50 9.22 2.88 -2.89
CA CYS A 50 9.66 1.48 -2.97
C CYS A 50 9.65 0.83 -1.57
N PRO A 51 9.25 -0.44 -1.41
CA PRO A 51 8.84 -1.39 -2.44
C PRO A 51 7.37 -1.30 -2.85
N ASN A 52 6.53 -0.64 -2.08
CA ASN A 52 5.12 -0.46 -2.38
C ASN A 52 4.50 0.71 -1.60
N ILE A 53 3.41 1.21 -2.11
CA ILE A 53 2.53 2.17 -1.45
C ILE A 53 1.11 1.63 -1.35
N TYR A 54 0.37 2.21 -0.43
CA TYR A 54 -1.08 2.06 -0.34
C TYR A 54 -1.73 3.38 -0.69
N VAL A 55 -2.67 3.35 -1.62
CA VAL A 55 -3.50 4.49 -1.96
C VAL A 55 -4.88 4.25 -1.39
N ASN A 56 -5.24 5.11 -0.48
CA ASN A 56 -6.50 5.07 0.24
C ASN A 56 -7.40 6.15 -0.33
N VAL A 57 -8.60 5.79 -0.77
CA VAL A 57 -9.58 6.70 -1.34
C VAL A 57 -10.84 6.65 -0.51
N SER A 58 -11.20 7.76 0.12
CA SER A 58 -12.46 7.95 0.83
C SER A 58 -13.33 8.93 0.05
N LEU A 59 -14.37 8.42 -0.60
CA LEU A 59 -15.33 9.23 -1.34
C LEU A 59 -16.46 9.67 -0.41
N ILE A 60 -16.67 10.97 -0.32
CA ILE A 60 -17.68 11.58 0.53
C ILE A 60 -18.70 12.32 -0.35
N GLN A 61 -19.94 11.92 -0.27
CA GLN A 61 -21.04 12.57 -0.97
C GLN A 61 -21.66 13.66 -0.08
N PRO A 62 -21.89 14.88 -0.61
CA PRO A 62 -22.50 15.96 0.16
C PRO A 62 -23.93 15.63 0.57
N HIS A 63 -24.30 15.98 1.78
CA HIS A 63 -25.64 15.82 2.33
C HIS A 63 -26.74 16.60 1.57
N LYS A 64 -26.33 17.60 0.76
CA LYS A 64 -27.26 18.45 -0.01
C LYS A 64 -27.83 17.79 -1.26
N ASN A 65 -27.36 16.61 -1.65
CA ASN A 65 -27.90 15.88 -2.80
C ASN A 65 -29.26 15.28 -2.45
N ARG A 66 -30.31 15.98 -2.85
CA ARG A 66 -31.71 15.61 -2.57
C ARG A 66 -32.18 14.28 -3.17
N ASN A 67 -31.39 13.68 -4.05
CA ASN A 67 -31.72 12.42 -4.69
C ASN A 67 -31.27 11.18 -3.88
N ASN A 68 -30.55 11.38 -2.78
CA ASN A 68 -30.14 10.33 -1.86
C ASN A 68 -30.47 10.77 -0.44
N ASP A 69 -31.35 10.03 0.22
CA ASP A 69 -31.80 10.31 1.60
C ASP A 69 -30.69 10.16 2.64
N LYS A 70 -29.54 9.58 2.29
CA LYS A 70 -28.41 9.40 3.20
C LYS A 70 -27.09 9.78 2.53
N PRO A 71 -26.18 10.48 3.25
CA PRO A 71 -24.84 10.72 2.75
C PRO A 71 -24.12 9.38 2.57
N ILE A 72 -23.63 9.14 1.35
CA ILE A 72 -22.90 7.93 1.01
C ILE A 72 -21.42 8.19 1.19
N ARG A 73 -20.76 7.28 1.88
CA ARG A 73 -19.33 7.21 1.99
C ARG A 73 -18.86 5.88 1.40
N LEU A 74 -17.96 5.95 0.45
CA LEU A 74 -17.29 4.81 -0.13
C LEU A 74 -15.81 4.86 0.24
N TYR A 75 -15.23 3.71 0.49
CA TYR A 75 -13.85 3.59 0.91
C TYR A 75 -13.17 2.47 0.14
N GLY A 76 -11.95 2.72 -0.30
CA GLY A 76 -11.14 1.72 -0.97
C GLY A 76 -9.65 1.91 -0.69
N VAL A 77 -8.92 0.81 -0.59
CA VAL A 77 -7.46 0.79 -0.45
C VAL A 77 -6.85 -0.05 -1.55
N LEU A 78 -5.87 0.52 -2.25
CA LEU A 78 -5.14 -0.15 -3.31
C LEU A 78 -3.67 -0.26 -2.92
N ASN A 79 -3.10 -1.46 -3.01
CA ASN A 79 -1.66 -1.65 -2.93
C ASN A 79 -1.03 -1.54 -4.32
N ILE A 80 0.04 -0.76 -4.44
CA ILE A 80 0.79 -0.57 -5.68
C ILE A 80 2.24 -0.92 -5.41
N ASN A 81 2.77 -1.90 -6.12
CA ASN A 81 4.18 -2.27 -6.04
C ASN A 81 5.00 -1.30 -6.90
N ILE A 82 6.08 -0.80 -6.34
CA ILE A 82 7.01 0.12 -7.00
C ILE A 82 8.36 -0.58 -7.08
N ASP A 83 8.91 -0.70 -8.27
CA ASP A 83 10.25 -1.23 -8.50
C ASP A 83 11.14 -0.09 -9.03
N ASP A 84 12.23 0.17 -8.32
CA ASP A 84 13.24 1.13 -8.77
C ASP A 84 14.51 0.36 -9.19
N PRO A 85 14.83 0.29 -10.49
CA PRO A 85 16.05 -0.37 -10.99
C PRO A 85 17.33 0.18 -10.38
N ASN A 86 17.32 1.45 -9.91
CA ASN A 86 18.50 2.06 -9.30
C ASN A 86 18.86 1.47 -7.93
N LEU A 87 17.91 0.81 -7.27
CA LEU A 87 18.12 0.12 -5.99
C LEU A 87 18.79 -1.24 -6.17
N ARG A 88 18.92 -1.72 -7.40
CA ARG A 88 19.58 -2.99 -7.72
C ARG A 88 21.04 -2.75 -8.07
N LEU A 89 21.91 -3.48 -7.41
CA LEU A 89 23.32 -3.58 -7.76
C LEU A 89 23.56 -4.87 -8.55
N THR A 90 24.38 -4.78 -9.59
CA THR A 90 24.74 -5.93 -10.41
C THR A 90 26.25 -6.17 -10.26
N PRO A 91 26.65 -7.00 -9.28
CA PRO A 91 28.06 -7.31 -9.08
C PRO A 91 28.60 -8.12 -10.27
N LYS A 92 29.79 -7.74 -10.73
CA LYS A 92 30.56 -8.42 -11.74
C LYS A 92 31.83 -8.97 -11.11
N ILE A 93 32.06 -10.25 -11.29
CA ILE A 93 33.29 -10.94 -10.85
C ILE A 93 34.14 -11.21 -12.08
N ASP A 94 35.39 -10.82 -12.01
CA ASP A 94 36.39 -11.10 -13.03
C ASP A 94 37.54 -11.91 -12.41
N MET A 95 37.71 -13.12 -12.89
CA MET A 95 38.72 -14.07 -12.43
C MET A 95 39.01 -15.12 -13.51
N ALA A 96 40.08 -15.89 -13.36
CA ALA A 96 40.35 -17.02 -14.23
C ALA A 96 39.22 -18.06 -14.19
N GLN A 97 38.86 -18.62 -15.33
CA GLN A 97 37.78 -19.62 -15.43
C GLN A 97 38.14 -20.95 -14.74
N GLU A 98 39.40 -21.30 -14.74
CA GLU A 98 39.90 -22.49 -14.07
C GLU A 98 41.04 -22.12 -13.11
N LEU A 99 40.94 -22.64 -11.90
CA LEU A 99 41.96 -22.48 -10.87
C LEU A 99 42.50 -23.86 -10.50
N ARG A 100 43.80 -23.92 -10.30
CA ARG A 100 44.48 -25.16 -9.82
C ARG A 100 44.80 -25.03 -8.34
N PRO A 101 44.79 -26.12 -7.59
CA PRO A 101 45.22 -26.10 -6.20
C PRO A 101 46.61 -25.52 -6.02
N SER A 102 46.82 -24.80 -4.90
CA SER A 102 48.12 -24.21 -4.53
C SER A 102 48.68 -23.20 -5.53
N GLN A 103 47.81 -22.48 -6.26
CA GLN A 103 48.21 -21.36 -7.11
C GLN A 103 47.62 -20.04 -6.59
N ASP A 104 48.41 -18.99 -6.67
CA ASP A 104 47.93 -17.64 -6.42
C ASP A 104 47.01 -17.20 -7.57
N PHE A 105 45.92 -16.54 -7.22
CA PHE A 105 44.97 -15.99 -8.18
C PHE A 105 44.43 -14.65 -7.72
N THR A 106 43.93 -13.88 -8.67
CA THR A 106 43.33 -12.59 -8.42
C THR A 106 41.86 -12.62 -8.76
N VAL A 107 41.02 -12.06 -7.87
CA VAL A 107 39.61 -11.85 -8.11
C VAL A 107 39.34 -10.35 -8.10
N SER A 108 38.76 -9.85 -9.16
CA SER A 108 38.32 -8.46 -9.25
C SER A 108 36.77 -8.41 -9.13
N VAL A 109 36.29 -7.58 -8.24
CA VAL A 109 34.87 -7.39 -8.04
C VAL A 109 34.52 -5.93 -8.35
N SER A 110 33.57 -5.73 -9.24
CA SER A 110 33.08 -4.40 -9.61
C SER A 110 31.57 -4.42 -9.76
N GLU A 111 30.94 -3.26 -9.69
CA GLU A 111 29.55 -3.10 -10.08
C GLU A 111 29.46 -2.77 -11.57
N LYS A 112 28.46 -3.32 -12.28
CA LYS A 112 28.32 -3.23 -13.74
C LYS A 112 28.34 -1.79 -14.26
N ASP A 113 27.68 -0.88 -13.56
CA ASP A 113 27.52 0.53 -13.94
C ASP A 113 28.47 1.46 -13.16
N GLY A 114 29.45 0.88 -12.42
CA GLY A 114 30.45 1.63 -11.66
C GLY A 114 29.90 2.25 -10.35
N LYS A 115 28.74 1.82 -9.88
CA LYS A 115 28.18 2.30 -8.61
C LYS A 115 29.01 1.78 -7.43
N PRO A 116 29.16 2.58 -6.35
CA PRO A 116 29.77 2.08 -5.13
C PRO A 116 28.89 0.98 -4.52
N MET A 117 29.52 -0.11 -4.06
CA MET A 117 28.82 -1.21 -3.43
C MET A 117 29.60 -1.79 -2.26
N THR A 118 28.87 -2.31 -1.29
CA THR A 118 29.41 -3.17 -0.24
C THR A 118 29.01 -4.61 -0.56
N TYR A 119 29.98 -5.53 -0.52
CA TYR A 119 29.74 -6.91 -0.88
C TYR A 119 30.44 -7.88 0.09
N SER A 120 29.93 -9.11 0.14
CA SER A 120 30.60 -10.25 0.74
C SER A 120 31.03 -11.18 -0.37
N ILE A 121 32.24 -11.73 -0.27
CA ILE A 121 32.75 -12.73 -1.21
C ILE A 121 32.94 -14.05 -0.47
N ALA A 122 32.54 -15.13 -1.13
CA ALA A 122 32.85 -16.48 -0.69
C ALA A 122 33.52 -17.24 -1.83
N ILE A 123 34.62 -17.91 -1.54
CA ILE A 123 35.38 -18.75 -2.50
C ILE A 123 35.27 -20.17 -1.99
N VAL A 124 34.62 -21.00 -2.77
CA VAL A 124 34.30 -22.37 -2.37
C VAL A 124 34.63 -23.32 -3.49
N ASP A 125 35.12 -24.51 -3.13
CA ASP A 125 35.38 -25.58 -4.08
C ASP A 125 34.10 -26.02 -4.79
N GLU A 126 34.16 -26.21 -6.10
CA GLU A 126 33.01 -26.58 -6.93
C GLU A 126 32.40 -27.92 -6.52
N GLY A 127 33.25 -28.90 -6.14
CA GLY A 127 32.81 -30.19 -5.64
C GLY A 127 31.94 -30.06 -4.40
N LEU A 128 32.28 -29.15 -3.50
CA LEU A 128 31.46 -28.87 -2.31
C LEU A 128 30.12 -28.20 -2.65
N LEU A 129 30.11 -27.31 -3.64
CA LEU A 129 28.88 -26.66 -4.11
C LEU A 129 27.90 -27.68 -4.69
N SER A 130 28.41 -28.63 -5.50
CA SER A 130 27.55 -29.66 -6.08
C SER A 130 26.98 -30.62 -5.04
N LEU A 131 27.71 -30.93 -3.98
CA LEU A 131 27.23 -31.77 -2.87
C LEU A 131 26.18 -31.09 -1.99
N THR A 132 26.33 -29.79 -1.78
CA THR A 132 25.44 -29.01 -0.86
C THR A 132 24.25 -28.38 -1.56
N SER A 133 24.20 -28.41 -2.89
CA SER A 133 23.20 -27.67 -3.69
C SER A 133 23.10 -26.19 -3.32
N PHE A 134 24.22 -25.62 -2.88
CA PHE A 134 24.28 -24.23 -2.45
C PHE A 134 23.94 -23.28 -3.58
N LYS A 135 23.08 -22.29 -3.29
CA LYS A 135 22.74 -21.20 -4.22
C LYS A 135 23.23 -19.88 -3.66
N THR A 136 23.79 -19.02 -4.50
CA THR A 136 24.16 -17.68 -4.10
C THR A 136 22.95 -16.94 -3.52
N PRO A 137 23.05 -16.43 -2.28
CA PRO A 137 21.95 -15.70 -1.67
C PRO A 137 21.59 -14.45 -2.48
N ASN A 138 20.30 -14.21 -2.66
CA ASN A 138 19.79 -12.99 -3.24
C ASN A 138 19.10 -12.18 -2.11
N PRO A 139 19.75 -11.14 -1.57
CA PRO A 139 19.19 -10.37 -0.46
C PRO A 139 18.09 -9.39 -0.90
N PHE A 140 18.01 -9.05 -2.18
CA PHE A 140 17.09 -8.02 -2.68
C PHE A 140 15.62 -8.29 -2.30
N PRO A 141 15.04 -9.48 -2.50
CA PRO A 141 13.66 -9.75 -2.12
C PRO A 141 13.40 -9.69 -0.61
N ALA A 142 14.44 -9.84 0.22
CA ALA A 142 14.30 -9.73 1.66
C ALA A 142 14.29 -8.26 2.12
N PHE A 143 15.17 -7.42 1.56
CA PHE A 143 15.24 -6.00 1.91
C PHE A 143 14.10 -5.18 1.31
N TYR A 144 13.64 -5.54 0.12
CA TYR A 144 12.54 -4.89 -0.60
C TYR A 144 11.31 -5.78 -0.66
N ALA A 145 11.08 -6.56 0.41
CA ALA A 145 9.82 -7.27 0.57
C ALA A 145 8.66 -6.28 0.69
N ARG A 146 7.50 -6.68 0.19
CA ARG A 146 6.28 -5.89 0.33
C ARG A 146 6.02 -5.55 1.80
N GLU A 147 5.93 -4.27 2.10
CA GLU A 147 5.54 -3.78 3.43
C GLU A 147 4.02 -3.90 3.63
N ALA A 148 3.61 -4.28 4.81
CA ALA A 148 2.20 -4.27 5.19
C ALA A 148 1.72 -2.83 5.46
N LEU A 149 0.42 -2.58 5.30
CA LEU A 149 -0.17 -1.30 5.70
C LEU A 149 -0.08 -1.13 7.22
N GLY A 150 0.77 -0.23 7.67
CA GLY A 150 0.99 0.06 9.09
C GLY A 150 0.25 1.30 9.60
N VAL A 151 -0.25 2.13 8.69
CA VAL A 151 -1.04 3.31 9.04
C VAL A 151 -2.41 2.87 9.54
N LYS A 152 -2.79 3.36 10.74
CA LYS A 152 -4.11 3.12 11.32
C LYS A 152 -4.99 4.31 11.02
N THR A 153 -6.10 4.07 10.35
CA THR A 153 -7.11 5.09 10.05
C THR A 153 -8.27 4.96 11.03
N TRP A 154 -8.68 6.09 11.60
CA TRP A 154 -9.83 6.19 12.47
C TRP A 154 -10.89 7.03 11.76
N ASP A 155 -12.12 6.56 11.79
CA ASP A 155 -13.23 7.23 11.15
C ASP A 155 -14.30 7.56 12.17
N PHE A 156 -14.56 8.84 12.32
CA PHE A 156 -15.57 9.38 13.24
C PHE A 156 -16.86 9.79 12.52
N TYR A 157 -17.02 9.46 11.24
CA TYR A 157 -18.17 9.87 10.45
C TYR A 157 -19.49 9.44 11.09
N ASP A 158 -19.60 8.19 11.51
CA ASP A 158 -20.79 7.66 12.16
C ASP A 158 -21.01 8.24 13.55
N ASP A 159 -19.92 8.59 14.25
CA ASP A 159 -20.02 9.22 15.57
C ASP A 159 -20.51 10.67 15.46
N VAL A 160 -20.20 11.36 14.36
CA VAL A 160 -20.62 12.76 14.14
C VAL A 160 -22.01 12.84 13.52
N ILE A 161 -22.31 12.03 12.51
CA ILE A 161 -23.57 12.11 11.76
C ILE A 161 -24.60 11.09 12.26
N GLY A 162 -24.19 9.86 12.58
CA GLY A 162 -25.07 8.81 13.06
C GLY A 162 -25.62 9.05 14.48
N ALA A 163 -24.81 9.70 15.34
CA ALA A 163 -25.23 9.99 16.71
C ALA A 163 -26.41 10.97 16.80
N PHE A 164 -26.55 11.88 15.85
CA PHE A 164 -27.68 12.80 15.81
C PHE A 164 -28.98 12.14 15.29
N GLY A 165 -28.89 11.27 14.27
CA GLY A 165 -30.03 10.54 13.73
C GLY A 165 -30.60 9.52 14.71
N GLY A 166 -29.75 8.69 15.31
CA GLY A 166 -30.18 7.63 16.22
C GLY A 166 -30.71 8.14 17.57
N ARG A 167 -30.22 9.28 18.06
CA ARG A 167 -30.78 9.90 19.29
C ARG A 167 -32.11 10.57 19.04
N LEU A 168 -32.32 11.17 17.89
CA LEU A 168 -33.61 11.76 17.53
C LEU A 168 -34.68 10.68 17.31
N GLU A 169 -34.38 9.59 16.61
CA GLU A 169 -35.30 8.47 16.47
C GLU A 169 -35.62 7.81 17.81
N LYS A 170 -34.66 7.65 18.71
CA LYS A 170 -34.92 7.17 20.08
C LYS A 170 -35.70 8.15 20.93
N ALA A 171 -35.52 9.46 20.76
CA ALA A 171 -36.29 10.47 21.48
C ALA A 171 -37.74 10.56 21.01
N PHE A 172 -38.02 10.24 19.75
CA PHE A 172 -39.40 10.20 19.22
C PHE A 172 -40.06 8.83 19.37
N ALA A 173 -39.32 7.76 19.67
CA ALA A 173 -39.84 6.42 19.89
C ALA A 173 -40.25 6.13 21.36
N VAL A 174 -40.11 7.09 22.29
CA VAL A 174 -40.54 6.97 23.67
C VAL A 174 -42.03 7.23 23.77
N GLY A 175 -42.82 6.25 23.36
CA GLY A 175 -44.28 6.24 23.45
C GLY A 175 -44.88 4.83 23.42
N GLY A 176 -44.10 3.78 23.62
CA GLY A 176 -44.54 2.40 23.67
C GLY A 176 -43.59 1.56 24.49
N ASP A 177 -44.12 0.95 25.51
CA ASP A 177 -43.53 0.03 26.46
C ASP A 177 -42.80 -1.14 25.75
N GLU A 178 -41.45 -1.10 25.69
CA GLU A 178 -40.66 -2.27 25.42
C GLU A 178 -39.31 -2.20 26.15
N SER A 179 -39.09 -3.20 26.97
CA SER A 179 -37.90 -3.42 27.79
C SER A 179 -36.61 -3.34 27.00
N LEU A 180 -35.78 -2.36 27.35
CA LEU A 180 -34.42 -2.19 26.79
C LEU A 180 -33.51 -3.31 27.33
N GLU A 181 -33.28 -4.35 26.55
CA GLU A 181 -32.09 -5.18 26.74
C GLU A 181 -30.88 -4.43 26.23
N PRO A 182 -29.73 -4.40 26.95
CA PRO A 182 -28.51 -3.79 26.48
C PRO A 182 -27.93 -4.65 25.35
N GLU A 183 -27.94 -4.14 24.14
CA GLU A 183 -27.21 -4.71 23.01
C GLU A 183 -25.68 -4.62 23.24
N GLU A 184 -25.16 -5.50 24.08
CA GLU A 184 -23.76 -5.88 24.02
C GLU A 184 -23.56 -6.83 22.84
N ASN A 185 -22.67 -6.48 21.91
CA ASN A 185 -22.22 -7.26 20.75
C ASN A 185 -22.88 -7.00 19.39
N ARG A 186 -23.00 -5.76 18.96
CA ARG A 186 -22.77 -5.51 17.53
C ARG A 186 -21.30 -5.28 17.28
N LYS A 187 -20.59 -6.33 16.84
CA LYS A 187 -19.40 -6.17 16.00
C LYS A 187 -19.87 -5.43 14.75
N SER A 188 -19.77 -4.10 14.77
CA SER A 188 -20.03 -3.32 13.58
C SER A 188 -18.93 -3.68 12.59
N ASP A 189 -19.25 -4.44 11.56
CA ASP A 189 -18.50 -4.48 10.32
C ASP A 189 -18.54 -3.06 9.72
N ARG A 190 -17.71 -2.17 10.29
CA ARG A 190 -17.73 -0.73 10.01
C ARG A 190 -17.24 -0.40 8.61
N PHE A 191 -16.67 -1.37 7.91
CA PHE A 191 -16.11 -1.14 6.58
C PHE A 191 -16.30 -2.36 5.69
N THR A 192 -17.37 -2.34 4.91
CA THR A 192 -17.44 -3.24 3.75
C THR A 192 -16.75 -2.53 2.59
N PRO A 193 -15.63 -3.04 2.06
CA PRO A 193 -15.01 -2.46 0.88
C PRO A 193 -15.98 -2.63 -0.30
N VAL A 194 -16.50 -1.52 -0.82
CA VAL A 194 -17.47 -1.52 -1.94
C VAL A 194 -16.74 -1.41 -3.29
N VAL A 195 -15.44 -1.11 -3.29
CA VAL A 195 -14.68 -0.86 -4.51
C VAL A 195 -13.48 -1.78 -4.60
N ILE A 196 -13.47 -2.61 -5.64
CA ILE A 196 -12.30 -3.39 -6.06
C ILE A 196 -11.67 -2.65 -7.24
N PHE A 197 -10.46 -2.14 -7.05
CA PHE A 197 -9.69 -1.52 -8.13
C PHE A 197 -9.02 -2.63 -8.96
N LYS A 198 -9.18 -2.57 -10.28
CA LYS A 198 -8.48 -3.41 -11.26
C LYS A 198 -7.51 -2.55 -12.05
#